data_06fdff61de8359aea395e413235605fe
#
_entry.id   06fdff61de8359aea395e413235605fe
#
_cell.length_a   1.000
_cell.length_b   1.000
_cell.length_c   1.000
_cell.angle_alpha   90.00
_cell.angle_beta   90.00
_cell.angle_gamma   90.00
#
_symmetry.space_group_name_H-M   'P 1'
#
loop_
_entity.id
_entity.type
_entity.pdbx_description
1 polymer ?
#
loop_
_entity_poly.entity_id
_entity_poly.type
_entity_poly.pdbx_seq_one_letter_code
_entity_poly.pdbx_strand_id
1 'polypeptide(L)'
;MTQEYQLRILPEIAANEQRLKEYISKEKGINLRNITATRILKRSIDARQRTIFVNLKVRAYINEMPKEDEYERTIYNNVEGKPQVIVVGAGPGGLFAALRLIELGLRPVIVERGKDVRERKKDLAQISREHTVDPESNYSFGEGGAGAYSDGKLYTRSKKRGNIDKILNVFCQHGASAAILADAHPHIGTDKLPRVIENMRNTIIECGGEVHFRTRMDALIIENNEIKGIETNTGKTFLGPVILATGHSARDVYRWLAANGVTIEAKGIAVGVRLEHPAMLIDQIQYHNKNGRGKYLPAAEYSFVTQAEGRGVYSFCMCPGGFIVPAASGPEQVVVNGMSPSNRGSRWSNSGMVVEIQPEDLINGEWKMENGEWAAQQNEQLLAINPLLSNSQLLTLNTQLTPLHFQEELERQCWLQGGRRQTAPAQRMLDFTRQKLSYDLPESSYSPGLISSPLHFWMPDFISKRLSLGFQQFGRTSHGFLTNEAVMIGVETRTSSPVRIVRDKETLQHVTVRGLFPCGEGAGYAGGIVSAGVDGERCAEAVANYINQQ
;
A
#
# COMPACT_ATOMS: atom_id res chain seq x y z
N MET A 1 -2.39 -29.53 -29.93
CA MET A 1 -2.64 -30.22 -28.63
C MET A 1 -1.89 -29.53 -27.51
N THR A 2 -2.57 -29.18 -26.41
CA THR A 2 -1.93 -28.56 -25.23
C THR A 2 -1.73 -29.59 -24.12
N GLN A 3 -0.63 -29.48 -23.38
CA GLN A 3 -0.36 -30.27 -22.18
C GLN A 3 0.19 -29.41 -21.07
N GLU A 4 -0.22 -29.66 -19.83
CA GLU A 4 0.24 -28.94 -18.65
C GLU A 4 1.18 -29.80 -17.81
N TYR A 5 2.30 -29.22 -17.41
CA TYR A 5 3.33 -29.89 -16.61
C TYR A 5 3.63 -29.09 -15.33
N GLN A 6 3.85 -29.82 -14.25
CA GLN A 6 4.46 -29.30 -13.04
C GLN A 6 5.94 -29.67 -13.04
N LEU A 7 6.81 -28.68 -12.96
CA LEU A 7 8.25 -28.86 -13.07
C LEU A 7 8.92 -28.23 -11.83
N ARG A 8 9.99 -28.88 -11.36
CA ARG A 8 10.90 -28.35 -10.36
C ARG A 8 12.31 -28.34 -10.94
N ILE A 9 12.76 -27.18 -11.41
CA ILE A 9 13.94 -27.04 -12.26
C ILE A 9 14.89 -25.98 -11.74
N LEU A 10 16.13 -25.99 -12.25
CA LEU A 10 17.13 -24.99 -11.89
C LEU A 10 16.76 -23.61 -12.44
N PRO A 11 17.14 -22.51 -11.76
CA PRO A 11 16.83 -21.14 -12.18
C PRO A 11 17.27 -20.80 -13.59
N GLU A 12 18.40 -21.30 -14.04
CA GLU A 12 18.94 -21.09 -15.41
C GLU A 12 18.09 -21.75 -16.52
N ILE A 13 17.40 -22.83 -16.19
CA ILE A 13 16.46 -23.48 -17.12
C ILE A 13 15.16 -22.70 -17.15
N ALA A 14 14.66 -22.30 -15.97
CA ALA A 14 13.41 -21.54 -15.83
C ALA A 14 13.46 -20.14 -16.47
N ALA A 15 14.64 -19.54 -16.55
CA ALA A 15 14.85 -18.19 -17.08
C ALA A 15 14.98 -18.13 -18.60
N ASN A 16 15.02 -19.26 -19.30
CA ASN A 16 15.23 -19.31 -20.74
C ASN A 16 14.21 -20.26 -21.41
N GLU A 17 13.38 -19.69 -22.29
CA GLU A 17 12.30 -20.46 -22.95
C GLU A 17 12.84 -21.66 -23.76
N GLN A 18 13.96 -21.48 -24.48
CA GLN A 18 14.54 -22.56 -25.27
C GLN A 18 15.04 -23.70 -24.37
N ARG A 19 15.75 -23.40 -23.27
CA ARG A 19 16.18 -24.41 -22.29
C ARG A 19 14.99 -25.10 -21.62
N LEU A 20 13.90 -24.37 -21.37
CA LEU A 20 12.66 -24.93 -20.82
C LEU A 20 12.04 -25.92 -21.81
N LYS A 21 11.96 -25.58 -23.11
CA LYS A 21 11.49 -26.47 -24.16
C LYS A 21 12.35 -27.74 -24.27
N GLU A 22 13.67 -27.59 -24.25
CA GLU A 22 14.64 -28.71 -24.27
C GLU A 22 14.46 -29.63 -23.06
N TYR A 23 14.27 -29.03 -21.86
CA TYR A 23 14.01 -29.80 -20.64
C TYR A 23 12.70 -30.60 -20.75
N ILE A 24 11.60 -29.96 -21.19
CA ILE A 24 10.30 -30.63 -21.40
C ILE A 24 10.42 -31.72 -22.43
N SER A 25 11.09 -31.46 -23.55
CA SER A 25 11.35 -32.43 -24.61
C SER A 25 12.02 -33.72 -24.07
N LYS A 26 13.11 -33.53 -23.33
CA LYS A 26 13.87 -34.63 -22.73
C LYS A 26 13.08 -35.40 -21.66
N GLU A 27 12.46 -34.64 -20.74
CA GLU A 27 11.75 -35.22 -19.59
C GLU A 27 10.48 -35.96 -19.97
N LYS A 28 9.78 -35.51 -21.02
CA LYS A 28 8.47 -36.04 -21.45
C LYS A 28 8.53 -36.85 -22.73
N GLY A 29 9.72 -37.00 -23.33
CA GLY A 29 9.87 -37.78 -24.58
C GLY A 29 9.20 -37.15 -25.79
N ILE A 30 9.03 -35.82 -25.81
CA ILE A 30 8.39 -35.11 -26.93
C ILE A 30 9.48 -34.54 -27.84
N ASN A 31 9.32 -34.69 -29.15
CA ASN A 31 10.24 -34.10 -30.10
C ASN A 31 10.27 -32.56 -29.91
N LEU A 32 11.44 -31.98 -29.70
CA LEU A 32 11.64 -30.54 -29.47
C LEU A 32 10.98 -29.69 -30.56
N ARG A 33 11.04 -30.11 -31.82
CA ARG A 33 10.44 -29.40 -32.95
C ARG A 33 8.92 -29.30 -32.87
N ASN A 34 8.29 -30.20 -32.13
CA ASN A 34 6.84 -30.21 -31.95
C ASN A 34 6.38 -29.27 -30.84
N ILE A 35 7.27 -28.83 -29.95
CA ILE A 35 6.96 -27.85 -28.89
C ILE A 35 7.07 -26.44 -29.47
N THR A 36 5.97 -25.91 -29.97
CA THR A 36 5.92 -24.62 -30.68
C THR A 36 6.03 -23.44 -29.73
N ALA A 37 5.38 -23.51 -28.57
CA ALA A 37 5.42 -22.47 -27.54
C ALA A 37 5.26 -23.07 -26.14
N THR A 38 5.65 -22.28 -25.13
CA THR A 38 5.36 -22.57 -23.73
C THR A 38 4.75 -21.35 -23.06
N ARG A 39 3.79 -21.55 -22.15
CA ARG A 39 3.22 -20.49 -21.30
C ARG A 39 3.38 -20.90 -19.85
N ILE A 40 4.01 -20.04 -19.05
CA ILE A 40 4.12 -20.22 -17.61
C ILE A 40 2.79 -19.83 -16.98
N LEU A 41 2.14 -20.76 -16.30
CA LEU A 41 0.87 -20.56 -15.60
C LEU A 41 1.05 -20.28 -14.11
N LYS A 42 2.14 -20.82 -13.50
CA LYS A 42 2.55 -20.49 -12.12
C LYS A 42 4.06 -20.57 -12.01
N ARG A 43 4.63 -19.67 -11.24
CA ARG A 43 6.06 -19.62 -10.93
C ARG A 43 6.29 -19.27 -9.46
N SER A 44 7.13 -20.05 -8.78
CA SER A 44 7.60 -19.74 -7.42
C SER A 44 9.04 -20.23 -7.23
N ILE A 45 9.76 -19.58 -6.31
CA ILE A 45 11.13 -19.93 -5.98
C ILE A 45 11.12 -20.77 -4.71
N ASP A 46 11.83 -21.90 -4.72
CA ASP A 46 12.08 -22.73 -3.55
C ASP A 46 13.55 -22.59 -3.11
N ALA A 47 13.78 -21.70 -2.14
CA ALA A 47 15.09 -21.40 -1.57
C ALA A 47 15.29 -22.01 -0.17
N ARG A 48 14.48 -23.00 0.23
CA ARG A 48 14.57 -23.64 1.57
C ARG A 48 15.81 -24.50 1.74
N GLN A 49 16.43 -24.91 0.65
CA GLN A 49 17.64 -25.74 0.63
C GLN A 49 18.81 -25.00 -0.04
N ARG A 50 20.01 -25.53 0.14
CA ARG A 50 21.22 -24.95 -0.46
C ARG A 50 21.13 -24.88 -2.00
N THR A 51 20.52 -25.90 -2.65
CA THR A 51 20.22 -25.85 -4.08
C THR A 51 18.86 -25.23 -4.27
N ILE A 52 18.81 -24.12 -4.98
CA ILE A 52 17.59 -23.35 -5.23
C ILE A 52 16.90 -23.90 -6.48
N PHE A 53 15.60 -24.09 -6.40
CA PHE A 53 14.77 -24.51 -7.51
C PHE A 53 13.68 -23.49 -7.82
N VAL A 54 13.23 -23.52 -9.07
CA VAL A 54 12.03 -22.82 -9.50
C VAL A 54 10.94 -23.86 -9.76
N ASN A 55 9.83 -23.71 -9.06
CA ASN A 55 8.63 -24.51 -9.31
C ASN A 55 7.80 -23.81 -10.37
N LEU A 56 7.51 -24.49 -11.47
CA LEU A 56 6.70 -23.99 -12.58
C LEU A 56 5.48 -24.89 -12.79
N LYS A 57 4.34 -24.27 -13.10
CA LYS A 57 3.26 -24.90 -13.87
C LYS A 57 3.31 -24.32 -15.27
N VAL A 58 3.54 -25.16 -16.28
CA VAL A 58 3.78 -24.75 -17.68
C VAL A 58 2.77 -25.44 -18.57
N ARG A 59 2.16 -24.70 -19.49
CA ARG A 59 1.40 -25.22 -20.61
C ARG A 59 2.31 -25.24 -21.84
N ALA A 60 2.51 -26.44 -22.41
CA ALA A 60 3.23 -26.63 -23.66
C ALA A 60 2.25 -26.76 -24.81
N TYR A 61 2.49 -26.07 -25.91
CA TYR A 61 1.73 -26.12 -27.14
C TYR A 61 2.48 -27.06 -28.12
N ILE A 62 1.85 -28.16 -28.50
CA ILE A 62 2.45 -29.21 -29.31
C ILE A 62 1.78 -29.23 -30.68
N ASN A 63 2.55 -28.92 -31.74
CA ASN A 63 2.09 -28.76 -33.12
C ASN A 63 0.96 -27.74 -33.29
N GLU A 64 0.85 -26.77 -32.42
CA GLU A 64 -0.11 -25.67 -32.51
C GLU A 64 0.45 -24.41 -31.85
N MET A 65 -0.03 -23.24 -32.25
CA MET A 65 0.30 -21.95 -31.60
C MET A 65 -0.77 -21.60 -30.54
N PRO A 66 -0.40 -20.83 -29.53
CA PRO A 66 -1.38 -20.28 -28.60
C PRO A 66 -2.49 -19.52 -29.34
N LYS A 67 -3.75 -19.87 -29.06
CA LYS A 67 -4.93 -19.20 -29.64
C LYS A 67 -5.56 -18.20 -28.66
N GLU A 68 -5.27 -18.36 -27.37
CA GLU A 68 -5.84 -17.54 -26.32
C GLU A 68 -4.98 -16.30 -26.08
N ASP A 69 -5.61 -15.20 -25.76
CA ASP A 69 -4.92 -14.00 -25.24
C ASP A 69 -4.12 -14.36 -23.97
N GLU A 70 -3.10 -13.57 -23.67
CA GLU A 70 -2.28 -13.78 -22.47
C GLU A 70 -3.06 -13.46 -21.18
N TYR A 71 -4.11 -12.65 -21.27
CA TYR A 71 -4.99 -12.23 -20.18
C TYR A 71 -6.44 -12.10 -20.64
N GLU A 72 -7.38 -12.20 -19.70
CA GLU A 72 -8.80 -11.98 -19.95
C GLU A 72 -9.11 -10.48 -20.07
N ARG A 73 -9.84 -10.09 -21.11
CA ARG A 73 -10.24 -8.71 -21.34
C ARG A 73 -11.60 -8.42 -20.72
N THR A 74 -11.69 -7.27 -20.06
CA THR A 74 -12.96 -6.68 -19.61
C THR A 74 -13.46 -5.70 -20.67
N ILE A 75 -14.75 -5.76 -20.98
CA ILE A 75 -15.41 -4.86 -21.95
C ILE A 75 -15.97 -3.67 -21.18
N TYR A 76 -15.59 -2.47 -21.59
CA TYR A 76 -16.10 -1.21 -21.05
C TYR A 76 -16.94 -0.49 -22.10
N ASN A 77 -18.23 -0.29 -21.81
CA ASN A 77 -19.14 0.40 -22.70
C ASN A 77 -19.23 1.88 -22.37
N ASN A 78 -19.71 2.70 -23.32
CA ASN A 78 -19.93 4.12 -23.07
C ASN A 78 -21.08 4.30 -22.07
N VAL A 79 -20.85 5.14 -21.05
CA VAL A 79 -21.79 5.45 -19.96
C VAL A 79 -22.18 6.94 -19.91
N GLU A 80 -21.90 7.69 -20.97
CA GLU A 80 -22.36 9.08 -21.09
C GLU A 80 -23.88 9.16 -20.93
N GLY A 81 -24.37 10.10 -20.12
CA GLY A 81 -25.81 10.25 -19.82
C GLY A 81 -26.41 9.19 -18.89
N LYS A 82 -25.63 8.22 -18.41
CA LYS A 82 -26.09 7.24 -17.42
C LYS A 82 -26.12 7.82 -16.00
N PRO A 83 -26.84 7.20 -15.04
CA PRO A 83 -26.84 7.64 -13.65
C PRO A 83 -25.43 7.75 -13.10
N GLN A 84 -25.15 8.88 -12.44
CA GLN A 84 -23.80 9.14 -11.95
C GLN A 84 -23.58 8.61 -10.52
N VAL A 85 -22.36 8.18 -10.25
CA VAL A 85 -21.86 7.79 -8.94
C VAL A 85 -20.57 8.57 -8.66
N ILE A 86 -20.49 9.19 -7.50
CA ILE A 86 -19.32 9.96 -7.09
C ILE A 86 -18.32 9.01 -6.45
N VAL A 87 -17.06 9.09 -6.89
CA VAL A 87 -15.95 8.33 -6.33
C VAL A 87 -14.94 9.33 -5.76
N VAL A 88 -14.78 9.35 -4.45
CA VAL A 88 -13.83 10.23 -3.78
C VAL A 88 -12.50 9.53 -3.59
N GLY A 89 -11.49 9.95 -4.36
CA GLY A 89 -10.15 9.42 -4.39
C GLY A 89 -9.86 8.56 -5.64
N ALA A 90 -8.74 8.87 -6.31
CA ALA A 90 -8.25 8.16 -7.49
C ALA A 90 -7.16 7.12 -7.14
N GLY A 91 -7.18 6.56 -5.93
CA GLY A 91 -6.34 5.42 -5.54
C GLY A 91 -6.87 4.09 -6.11
N PRO A 92 -6.23 2.95 -5.78
CA PRO A 92 -6.65 1.65 -6.32
C PRO A 92 -8.14 1.33 -6.08
N GLY A 93 -8.65 1.63 -4.89
CA GLY A 93 -10.07 1.42 -4.59
C GLY A 93 -10.99 2.23 -5.51
N GLY A 94 -10.70 3.51 -5.71
CA GLY A 94 -11.50 4.40 -6.55
C GLY A 94 -11.41 4.08 -8.03
N LEU A 95 -10.21 3.79 -8.56
CA LEU A 95 -10.02 3.45 -9.97
C LEU A 95 -10.75 2.14 -10.35
N PHE A 96 -10.62 1.09 -9.52
CA PHE A 96 -11.33 -0.16 -9.76
C PHE A 96 -12.84 -0.04 -9.56
N ALA A 97 -13.29 0.78 -8.58
CA ALA A 97 -14.70 1.11 -8.43
C ALA A 97 -15.25 1.80 -9.70
N ALA A 98 -14.52 2.78 -10.24
CA ALA A 98 -14.92 3.50 -11.45
C ALA A 98 -14.99 2.59 -12.67
N LEU A 99 -14.00 1.74 -12.91
CA LEU A 99 -14.03 0.76 -14.00
C LEU A 99 -15.20 -0.22 -13.85
N ARG A 100 -15.46 -0.69 -12.63
CA ARG A 100 -16.60 -1.58 -12.36
C ARG A 100 -17.95 -0.90 -12.54
N LEU A 101 -18.08 0.36 -12.17
CA LEU A 101 -19.30 1.16 -12.43
C LEU A 101 -19.58 1.22 -13.94
N ILE A 102 -18.56 1.43 -14.78
CA ILE A 102 -18.71 1.43 -16.25
C ILE A 102 -19.22 0.08 -16.75
N GLU A 103 -18.67 -1.04 -16.26
CA GLU A 103 -19.19 -2.38 -16.59
C GLU A 103 -20.68 -2.55 -16.24
N LEU A 104 -21.11 -1.90 -15.13
CA LEU A 104 -22.50 -1.96 -14.63
C LEU A 104 -23.42 -0.91 -15.29
N GLY A 105 -22.92 -0.13 -16.25
CA GLY A 105 -23.70 0.89 -16.95
C GLY A 105 -23.97 2.16 -16.15
N LEU A 106 -23.11 2.46 -15.17
CA LEU A 106 -23.15 3.65 -14.33
C LEU A 106 -21.98 4.58 -14.66
N ARG A 107 -22.20 5.89 -14.60
CA ARG A 107 -21.20 6.91 -14.91
C ARG A 107 -20.39 7.29 -13.67
N PRO A 108 -19.09 6.94 -13.58
CA PRO A 108 -18.25 7.39 -12.48
C PRO A 108 -17.86 8.85 -12.64
N VAL A 109 -17.90 9.61 -11.55
CA VAL A 109 -17.33 10.94 -11.41
C VAL A 109 -16.30 10.89 -10.28
N ILE A 110 -15.02 10.85 -10.65
CA ILE A 110 -13.92 10.77 -9.69
C ILE A 110 -13.49 12.19 -9.31
N VAL A 111 -13.37 12.45 -8.00
CA VAL A 111 -12.71 13.65 -7.47
C VAL A 111 -11.43 13.22 -6.75
N GLU A 112 -10.30 13.83 -7.12
CA GLU A 112 -9.00 13.58 -6.53
C GLU A 112 -8.37 14.89 -6.06
N ARG A 113 -7.96 14.93 -4.78
CA ARG A 113 -7.39 16.15 -4.19
C ARG A 113 -6.06 16.53 -4.80
N GLY A 114 -5.25 15.55 -5.17
CA GLY A 114 -3.93 15.74 -5.74
C GLY A 114 -3.92 15.87 -7.25
N LYS A 115 -2.72 15.75 -7.82
CA LYS A 115 -2.44 15.90 -9.24
C LYS A 115 -2.42 14.55 -9.93
N ASP A 116 -2.43 14.56 -11.28
CA ASP A 116 -2.19 13.35 -12.06
C ASP A 116 -0.77 12.78 -11.83
N VAL A 117 -0.54 11.54 -12.25
CA VAL A 117 0.74 10.84 -11.98
C VAL A 117 1.96 11.53 -12.58
N ARG A 118 1.83 12.35 -13.62
CA ARG A 118 2.97 13.05 -14.25
C ARG A 118 3.32 14.32 -13.49
N GLU A 119 2.33 15.15 -13.20
CA GLU A 119 2.51 16.38 -12.44
C GLU A 119 2.98 16.09 -11.00
N ARG A 120 2.41 15.06 -10.37
CA ARG A 120 2.75 14.60 -9.02
C ARG A 120 4.24 14.28 -8.85
N LYS A 121 4.93 13.79 -9.89
CA LYS A 121 6.38 13.54 -9.85
C LYS A 121 7.20 14.76 -9.46
N LYS A 122 6.77 15.96 -9.84
CA LYS A 122 7.46 17.20 -9.50
C LYS A 122 7.38 17.48 -8.01
N ASP A 123 6.21 17.27 -7.41
CA ASP A 123 5.98 17.46 -5.97
C ASP A 123 6.80 16.46 -5.16
N LEU A 124 6.85 15.19 -5.58
CA LEU A 124 7.69 14.17 -4.95
C LEU A 124 9.18 14.52 -4.99
N ALA A 125 9.65 15.09 -6.10
CA ALA A 125 11.04 15.54 -6.22
C ALA A 125 11.36 16.72 -5.28
N GLN A 126 10.40 17.63 -5.04
CA GLN A 126 10.57 18.75 -4.11
C GLN A 126 10.72 18.28 -2.65
N ILE A 127 9.99 17.24 -2.24
CA ILE A 127 10.16 16.66 -0.90
C ILE A 127 11.62 16.23 -0.68
N SER A 128 12.20 15.55 -1.66
CA SER A 128 13.56 15.04 -1.56
C SER A 128 14.65 16.12 -1.69
N ARG A 129 14.43 17.16 -2.49
CA ARG A 129 15.45 18.18 -2.80
C ARG A 129 15.34 19.41 -1.93
N GLU A 130 14.11 19.85 -1.66
CA GLU A 130 13.81 21.13 -1.03
C GLU A 130 13.21 20.96 0.38
N HIS A 131 12.95 19.69 0.78
CA HIS A 131 12.26 19.35 2.03
C HIS A 131 10.86 19.97 2.17
N THR A 132 10.22 20.27 1.03
CA THR A 132 8.88 20.87 0.98
C THR A 132 7.84 19.83 0.62
N VAL A 133 6.81 19.71 1.45
CA VAL A 133 5.68 18.81 1.26
C VAL A 133 4.46 19.60 0.83
N ASP A 134 3.92 19.30 -0.36
CA ASP A 134 2.60 19.79 -0.77
C ASP A 134 1.53 18.94 -0.06
N PRO A 135 0.69 19.51 0.83
CA PRO A 135 -0.29 18.76 1.59
C PRO A 135 -1.41 18.16 0.71
N GLU A 136 -1.59 18.63 -0.51
CA GLU A 136 -2.59 18.10 -1.44
C GLU A 136 -2.01 17.15 -2.51
N SER A 137 -0.67 17.15 -2.71
CA SER A 137 -0.02 16.33 -3.73
C SER A 137 1.33 15.81 -3.26
N ASN A 138 1.41 14.53 -2.86
CA ASN A 138 2.57 13.92 -2.23
C ASN A 138 2.57 12.39 -2.44
N TYR A 139 3.30 11.60 -1.65
CA TYR A 139 3.30 10.13 -1.77
C TYR A 139 1.96 9.48 -1.40
N SER A 140 1.08 10.15 -0.66
CA SER A 140 -0.23 9.64 -0.27
C SER A 140 -1.35 10.11 -1.18
N PHE A 141 -1.28 11.36 -1.64
CA PHE A 141 -2.34 12.04 -2.40
C PHE A 141 -1.92 12.29 -3.85
N GLY A 142 -2.89 12.17 -4.74
CA GLY A 142 -2.76 12.23 -6.18
C GLY A 142 -3.13 10.92 -6.85
N GLU A 143 -3.21 10.92 -8.16
CA GLU A 143 -3.63 9.79 -8.98
C GLU A 143 -2.86 8.51 -8.65
N GLY A 144 -3.58 7.41 -8.48
CA GLY A 144 -3.04 6.12 -8.06
C GLY A 144 -2.78 5.99 -6.55
N GLY A 145 -3.00 7.06 -5.76
CA GLY A 145 -2.81 7.08 -4.31
C GLY A 145 -1.40 6.71 -3.88
N ALA A 146 -1.25 6.18 -2.66
CA ALA A 146 0.04 5.70 -2.15
C ALA A 146 0.61 4.51 -2.94
N GLY A 147 -0.25 3.78 -3.68
CA GLY A 147 0.16 2.65 -4.51
C GLY A 147 1.00 3.04 -5.72
N ALA A 148 0.76 4.21 -6.33
CA ALA A 148 1.38 4.62 -7.60
C ALA A 148 2.91 4.61 -7.58
N TYR A 149 3.48 5.02 -6.46
CA TYR A 149 4.93 5.12 -6.23
C TYR A 149 5.37 4.19 -5.10
N SER A 150 4.96 2.92 -5.19
CA SER A 150 5.35 1.83 -4.29
C SER A 150 6.11 0.72 -5.06
N ASP A 151 6.41 -0.39 -4.43
CA ASP A 151 6.88 -1.61 -5.13
C ASP A 151 5.81 -2.16 -6.10
N GLY A 152 4.55 -1.74 -5.95
CA GLY A 152 3.46 -2.24 -6.77
C GLY A 152 3.17 -3.72 -6.52
N LYS A 153 3.27 -4.17 -5.27
CA LYS A 153 2.93 -5.55 -4.89
C LYS A 153 1.47 -5.85 -5.12
N LEU A 154 1.23 -6.97 -5.79
CA LEU A 154 -0.10 -7.44 -6.13
C LEU A 154 -0.49 -8.72 -5.37
N TYR A 155 0.31 -9.11 -4.39
CA TYR A 155 0.01 -10.26 -3.53
C TYR A 155 -0.95 -9.86 -2.41
N THR A 156 -1.97 -10.68 -2.17
CA THR A 156 -2.86 -10.57 -1.01
C THR A 156 -3.09 -11.94 -0.37
N ARG A 157 -3.14 -11.99 0.95
CA ARG A 157 -3.48 -13.21 1.71
C ARG A 157 -4.99 -13.48 1.71
N SER A 158 -5.81 -12.46 1.47
CA SER A 158 -7.27 -12.57 1.51
C SER A 158 -7.84 -12.95 0.14
N LYS A 159 -8.02 -14.25 -0.09
CA LYS A 159 -8.61 -14.80 -1.32
C LYS A 159 -10.14 -14.92 -1.29
N LYS A 160 -10.77 -14.70 -0.12
CA LYS A 160 -12.21 -14.96 0.08
C LYS A 160 -13.13 -13.76 -0.25
N ARG A 161 -12.57 -12.57 -0.52
CA ARG A 161 -13.37 -11.32 -0.59
C ARG A 161 -13.78 -10.92 -2.00
N GLY A 162 -13.24 -11.53 -3.05
CA GLY A 162 -13.58 -11.21 -4.44
C GLY A 162 -12.59 -11.81 -5.44
N ASN A 163 -12.73 -11.47 -6.72
CA ASN A 163 -11.97 -12.04 -7.82
C ASN A 163 -10.63 -11.32 -8.00
N ILE A 164 -9.56 -11.88 -7.39
CA ILE A 164 -8.19 -11.37 -7.52
C ILE A 164 -7.70 -11.48 -8.97
N ASP A 165 -8.02 -12.57 -9.65
CA ASP A 165 -7.56 -12.82 -11.03
C ASP A 165 -8.09 -11.73 -11.96
N LYS A 166 -9.34 -11.27 -11.76
CA LYS A 166 -9.90 -10.15 -12.52
C LYS A 166 -9.08 -8.86 -12.31
N ILE A 167 -8.72 -8.53 -11.08
CA ILE A 167 -7.89 -7.34 -10.78
C ILE A 167 -6.56 -7.41 -11.53
N LEU A 168 -5.90 -8.58 -11.53
CA LEU A 168 -4.64 -8.78 -12.25
C LEU A 168 -4.82 -8.67 -13.77
N ASN A 169 -5.90 -9.25 -14.32
CA ASN A 169 -6.23 -9.14 -15.75
C ASN A 169 -6.50 -7.68 -16.16
N VAL A 170 -7.20 -6.91 -15.34
CA VAL A 170 -7.42 -5.47 -15.58
C VAL A 170 -6.09 -4.71 -15.61
N PHE A 171 -5.14 -5.01 -14.72
CA PHE A 171 -3.79 -4.42 -14.81
C PHE A 171 -3.08 -4.80 -16.10
N CYS A 172 -3.16 -6.06 -16.54
CA CYS A 172 -2.59 -6.50 -17.82
C CYS A 172 -3.22 -5.78 -19.00
N GLN A 173 -4.54 -5.64 -19.01
CA GLN A 173 -5.28 -4.89 -20.05
C GLN A 173 -4.82 -3.43 -20.16
N HIS A 174 -4.38 -2.83 -19.05
CA HIS A 174 -3.89 -1.45 -19.00
C HIS A 174 -2.36 -1.32 -19.09
N GLY A 175 -1.66 -2.41 -19.46
CA GLY A 175 -0.24 -2.37 -19.83
C GLY A 175 0.72 -2.97 -18.81
N ALA A 176 0.25 -3.64 -17.76
CA ALA A 176 1.11 -4.46 -16.93
C ALA A 176 1.52 -5.75 -17.66
N SER A 177 2.69 -6.29 -17.31
CA SER A 177 3.16 -7.55 -17.87
C SER A 177 2.25 -8.72 -17.47
N ALA A 178 1.92 -9.61 -18.41
CA ALA A 178 1.17 -10.84 -18.13
C ALA A 178 1.91 -11.80 -17.16
N ALA A 179 3.20 -11.60 -16.91
CA ALA A 179 3.95 -12.33 -15.90
C ALA A 179 3.34 -12.23 -14.49
N ILE A 180 2.64 -11.13 -14.17
CA ILE A 180 1.95 -10.96 -12.88
C ILE A 180 0.86 -12.01 -12.64
N LEU A 181 0.31 -12.62 -13.68
CA LEU A 181 -0.70 -13.67 -13.57
C LEU A 181 -0.09 -15.01 -13.13
N ALA A 182 1.20 -15.20 -13.42
CA ALA A 182 1.91 -16.46 -13.15
C ALA A 182 2.73 -16.42 -11.85
N ASP A 183 3.23 -15.26 -11.45
CA ASP A 183 4.14 -15.12 -10.32
C ASP A 183 3.43 -15.32 -8.98
N ALA A 184 4.08 -16.06 -8.06
CA ALA A 184 3.55 -16.26 -6.70
C ALA A 184 3.51 -14.95 -5.88
N HIS A 185 4.48 -14.06 -6.12
CA HIS A 185 4.57 -12.73 -5.52
C HIS A 185 4.65 -11.65 -6.62
N PRO A 186 3.53 -11.39 -7.34
CA PRO A 186 3.55 -10.48 -8.46
C PRO A 186 3.75 -9.03 -8.02
N HIS A 187 4.47 -8.27 -8.85
CA HIS A 187 4.67 -6.83 -8.68
C HIS A 187 4.81 -6.14 -10.04
N ILE A 188 4.55 -4.84 -10.09
CA ILE A 188 4.68 -4.03 -11.31
C ILE A 188 5.93 -3.17 -11.27
N GLY A 189 6.22 -2.56 -10.14
CA GLY A 189 7.34 -1.63 -9.94
C GLY A 189 6.95 -0.16 -10.12
N THR A 190 7.63 0.70 -9.37
CA THR A 190 7.35 2.15 -9.32
C THR A 190 7.62 2.89 -10.64
N ASP A 191 8.43 2.31 -11.53
CA ASP A 191 8.76 2.84 -12.84
C ASP A 191 7.66 2.58 -13.91
N LYS A 192 6.86 1.52 -13.74
CA LYS A 192 5.83 1.10 -14.71
C LYS A 192 4.42 1.39 -14.26
N LEU A 193 4.14 1.29 -12.97
CA LEU A 193 2.79 1.43 -12.41
C LEU A 193 2.12 2.77 -12.75
N PRO A 194 2.81 3.93 -12.76
CA PRO A 194 2.20 5.20 -13.15
C PRO A 194 1.57 5.19 -14.55
N ARG A 195 2.20 4.52 -15.53
CA ARG A 195 1.65 4.40 -16.88
C ARG A 195 0.40 3.51 -16.93
N VAL A 196 0.40 2.44 -16.15
CA VAL A 196 -0.77 1.56 -16.04
C VAL A 196 -1.96 2.32 -15.46
N ILE A 197 -1.73 3.12 -14.42
CA ILE A 197 -2.74 3.98 -13.79
C ILE A 197 -3.26 5.02 -14.79
N GLU A 198 -2.39 5.68 -15.53
CA GLU A 198 -2.77 6.63 -16.60
C GLU A 198 -3.66 5.97 -17.65
N ASN A 199 -3.34 4.75 -18.07
CA ASN A 199 -4.16 4.00 -19.03
C ASN A 199 -5.54 3.65 -18.44
N MET A 200 -5.63 3.29 -17.15
CA MET A 200 -6.92 3.07 -16.47
C MET A 200 -7.78 4.35 -16.48
N ARG A 201 -7.20 5.50 -16.14
CA ARG A 201 -7.88 6.79 -16.23
C ARG A 201 -8.38 7.09 -17.65
N ASN A 202 -7.54 6.88 -18.65
CA ASN A 202 -7.92 7.12 -20.05
C ASN A 202 -9.13 6.27 -20.45
N THR A 203 -9.16 4.99 -20.08
CA THR A 203 -10.33 4.12 -20.29
C THR A 203 -11.58 4.70 -19.61
N ILE A 204 -11.48 5.18 -18.38
CA ILE A 204 -12.62 5.80 -17.66
C ILE A 204 -13.17 7.00 -18.43
N ILE A 205 -12.28 7.90 -18.89
CA ILE A 205 -12.66 9.12 -19.64
C ILE A 205 -13.24 8.76 -21.02
N GLU A 206 -12.59 7.86 -21.75
CA GLU A 206 -13.04 7.40 -23.07
C GLU A 206 -14.43 6.76 -23.04
N CYS A 207 -14.79 6.13 -21.93
CA CYS A 207 -16.11 5.55 -21.72
C CYS A 207 -17.17 6.55 -21.18
N GLY A 208 -16.85 7.84 -21.05
CA GLY A 208 -17.81 8.89 -20.63
C GLY A 208 -17.84 9.11 -19.11
N GLY A 209 -16.89 8.56 -18.35
CA GLY A 209 -16.63 8.93 -16.96
C GLY A 209 -15.87 10.25 -16.84
N GLU A 210 -15.81 10.80 -15.64
CA GLU A 210 -15.11 12.06 -15.36
C GLU A 210 -14.04 11.86 -14.29
N VAL A 211 -12.92 12.60 -14.42
CA VAL A 211 -11.85 12.65 -13.40
C VAL A 211 -11.45 14.10 -13.16
N HIS A 212 -11.66 14.57 -11.94
CA HIS A 212 -11.38 15.94 -11.51
C HIS A 212 -10.19 15.93 -10.54
N PHE A 213 -9.02 16.36 -11.01
CA PHE A 213 -7.83 16.56 -10.16
C PHE A 213 -7.88 17.90 -9.44
N ARG A 214 -7.06 18.05 -8.37
CA ARG A 214 -7.00 19.24 -7.51
C ARG A 214 -8.39 19.60 -6.95
N THR A 215 -9.20 18.57 -6.77
CA THR A 215 -10.60 18.67 -6.33
C THR A 215 -10.75 17.83 -5.07
N ARG A 216 -10.59 18.48 -3.91
CA ARG A 216 -10.73 17.85 -2.60
C ARG A 216 -12.20 17.88 -2.18
N MET A 217 -12.69 16.77 -1.66
CA MET A 217 -13.97 16.75 -0.95
C MET A 217 -13.78 17.45 0.41
N ASP A 218 -14.51 18.53 0.64
CA ASP A 218 -14.51 19.27 1.90
C ASP A 218 -15.66 18.85 2.82
N ALA A 219 -16.82 18.45 2.24
CA ALA A 219 -17.96 18.00 3.02
C ALA A 219 -18.79 16.94 2.26
N LEU A 220 -19.49 16.11 3.02
CA LEU A 220 -20.60 15.30 2.52
C LEU A 220 -21.91 16.07 2.69
N ILE A 221 -22.77 16.04 1.68
CA ILE A 221 -24.13 16.59 1.76
C ILE A 221 -25.05 15.48 2.25
N ILE A 222 -25.49 15.56 3.50
CA ILE A 222 -26.32 14.56 4.15
C ILE A 222 -27.66 15.19 4.53
N GLU A 223 -28.77 14.62 4.03
CA GLU A 223 -30.11 15.03 4.38
C GLU A 223 -30.93 13.81 4.83
N ASN A 224 -31.54 13.88 5.98
CA ASN A 224 -32.36 12.78 6.54
C ASN A 224 -31.63 11.42 6.58
N ASN A 225 -30.36 11.43 6.99
CA ASN A 225 -29.49 10.25 7.01
C ASN A 225 -29.27 9.61 5.63
N GLU A 226 -29.34 10.39 4.57
CA GLU A 226 -29.06 9.95 3.21
C GLU A 226 -28.08 10.89 2.53
N ILE A 227 -27.11 10.32 1.81
CA ILE A 227 -26.16 11.10 1.03
C ILE A 227 -26.86 11.74 -0.18
N LYS A 228 -26.64 13.02 -0.40
CA LYS A 228 -27.09 13.73 -1.60
C LYS A 228 -25.94 14.07 -2.54
N GLY A 229 -24.73 14.11 -2.02
CA GLY A 229 -23.54 14.43 -2.79
C GLY A 229 -22.37 14.88 -1.93
N ILE A 230 -21.48 15.63 -2.55
CA ILE A 230 -20.30 16.23 -1.91
C ILE A 230 -20.13 17.69 -2.28
N GLU A 231 -19.52 18.46 -1.39
CA GLU A 231 -18.97 19.78 -1.64
C GLU A 231 -17.43 19.69 -1.77
N THR A 232 -16.87 20.55 -2.60
CA THR A 232 -15.42 20.52 -2.88
C THR A 232 -14.76 21.88 -2.65
N ASN A 233 -13.45 21.88 -2.43
CA ASN A 233 -12.61 23.07 -2.29
C ASN A 233 -12.67 24.02 -3.51
N THR A 234 -13.17 23.56 -4.64
CA THR A 234 -13.36 24.39 -5.85
C THR A 234 -14.70 25.13 -5.87
N GLY A 235 -15.53 24.95 -4.84
CA GLY A 235 -16.89 25.45 -4.78
C GLY A 235 -17.89 24.68 -5.66
N LYS A 236 -17.46 23.59 -6.31
CA LYS A 236 -18.35 22.71 -7.07
C LYS A 236 -19.00 21.69 -6.15
N THR A 237 -20.27 21.41 -6.44
CA THR A 237 -21.07 20.37 -5.81
C THR A 237 -21.29 19.25 -6.82
N PHE A 238 -21.10 17.99 -6.38
CA PHE A 238 -21.43 16.81 -7.17
C PHE A 238 -22.54 16.05 -6.44
N LEU A 239 -23.62 15.71 -7.15
CA LEU A 239 -24.81 15.06 -6.58
C LEU A 239 -24.85 13.58 -6.97
N GLY A 240 -25.26 12.73 -6.03
CA GLY A 240 -25.43 11.29 -6.21
C GLY A 240 -24.86 10.46 -5.04
N PRO A 241 -25.00 9.13 -5.10
CA PRO A 241 -24.39 8.23 -4.11
C PRO A 241 -22.86 8.32 -4.17
N VAL A 242 -22.21 8.07 -3.03
CA VAL A 242 -20.77 8.31 -2.84
C VAL A 242 -20.03 7.04 -2.45
N ILE A 243 -19.03 6.67 -3.23
CA ILE A 243 -17.98 5.71 -2.84
C ILE A 243 -16.81 6.52 -2.25
N LEU A 244 -16.54 6.33 -0.96
CA LEU A 244 -15.52 7.07 -0.22
C LEU A 244 -14.22 6.26 -0.17
N ALA A 245 -13.32 6.51 -1.12
CA ALA A 245 -12.07 5.76 -1.33
C ALA A 245 -10.80 6.62 -1.10
N THR A 246 -10.78 7.42 -0.05
CA THR A 246 -9.80 8.50 0.21
C THR A 246 -8.41 8.05 0.65
N GLY A 247 -8.21 6.74 0.92
CA GLY A 247 -6.96 6.23 1.51
C GLY A 247 -6.82 6.57 2.99
N HIS A 248 -5.81 5.99 3.66
CA HIS A 248 -5.66 6.10 5.11
C HIS A 248 -4.91 7.34 5.59
N SER A 249 -4.40 8.18 4.69
CA SER A 249 -3.69 9.42 5.04
C SER A 249 -4.58 10.67 5.00
N ALA A 250 -5.83 10.56 4.56
CA ALA A 250 -6.81 11.66 4.51
C ALA A 250 -7.42 11.90 5.91
N ARG A 251 -6.61 12.43 6.81
CA ARG A 251 -6.95 12.62 8.24
C ARG A 251 -8.01 13.68 8.47
N ASP A 252 -8.06 14.67 7.61
CA ASP A 252 -9.12 15.68 7.52
C ASP A 252 -10.50 15.04 7.31
N VAL A 253 -10.59 14.03 6.45
CA VAL A 253 -11.83 13.28 6.23
C VAL A 253 -12.28 12.56 7.50
N TYR A 254 -11.39 11.89 8.23
CA TYR A 254 -11.75 11.23 9.49
C TYR A 254 -12.28 12.20 10.53
N ARG A 255 -11.64 13.38 10.67
CA ARG A 255 -12.10 14.42 11.58
C ARG A 255 -13.45 14.98 11.15
N TRP A 256 -13.62 15.19 9.84
CA TRP A 256 -14.90 15.67 9.32
C TRP A 256 -16.03 14.68 9.62
N LEU A 257 -15.82 13.39 9.34
CA LEU A 257 -16.79 12.34 9.61
C LEU A 257 -17.16 12.29 11.10
N ALA A 258 -16.16 12.26 11.97
CA ALA A 258 -16.34 12.25 13.41
C ALA A 258 -17.17 13.46 13.89
N ALA A 259 -16.76 14.67 13.52
CA ALA A 259 -17.39 15.92 13.95
C ALA A 259 -18.83 16.08 13.45
N ASN A 260 -19.21 15.41 12.35
CA ASN A 260 -20.55 15.46 11.77
C ASN A 260 -21.39 14.20 12.06
N GLY A 261 -21.00 13.38 13.04
CA GLY A 261 -21.80 12.25 13.51
C GLY A 261 -21.83 11.04 12.57
N VAL A 262 -20.94 10.99 11.57
CA VAL A 262 -20.76 9.81 10.73
C VAL A 262 -19.92 8.79 11.49
N THR A 263 -20.48 7.62 11.74
CA THR A 263 -19.91 6.63 12.67
C THR A 263 -18.55 6.09 12.21
N ILE A 264 -17.53 6.32 13.03
CA ILE A 264 -16.20 5.73 12.90
C ILE A 264 -15.82 5.01 14.19
N GLU A 265 -14.84 4.13 14.14
CA GLU A 265 -14.28 3.46 15.31
C GLU A 265 -12.76 3.45 15.26
N ALA A 266 -12.11 3.48 16.43
CA ALA A 266 -10.68 3.31 16.56
C ALA A 266 -10.26 1.93 16.03
N LYS A 267 -9.14 1.86 15.33
CA LYS A 267 -8.63 0.61 14.74
C LYS A 267 -7.17 0.41 15.10
N GLY A 268 -6.80 -0.83 15.41
CA GLY A 268 -5.41 -1.22 15.64
C GLY A 268 -4.53 -0.93 14.40
N ILE A 269 -3.31 -0.50 14.68
CA ILE A 269 -2.28 -0.14 13.72
C ILE A 269 -1.00 -0.91 13.99
N ALA A 270 0.00 -0.75 13.15
CA ALA A 270 1.35 -1.18 13.46
C ALA A 270 2.32 -0.05 13.14
N VAL A 271 3.28 0.16 14.01
CA VAL A 271 4.19 1.32 13.97
C VAL A 271 5.61 0.89 14.27
N GLY A 272 6.58 1.50 13.64
CA GLY A 272 7.99 1.22 13.87
C GLY A 272 8.91 2.05 12.99
N VAL A 273 9.86 1.38 12.37
CA VAL A 273 10.92 2.00 11.58
C VAL A 273 11.01 1.37 10.19
N ARG A 274 11.63 2.06 9.27
CA ARG A 274 12.10 1.45 8.02
C ARG A 274 13.51 0.93 8.23
N LEU A 275 13.72 -0.36 8.01
CA LEU A 275 15.02 -1.02 8.13
C LEU A 275 15.59 -1.25 6.75
N GLU A 276 16.81 -0.77 6.51
CA GLU A 276 17.51 -0.91 5.24
C GLU A 276 18.79 -1.72 5.42
N HIS A 277 19.01 -2.68 4.52
CA HIS A 277 20.20 -3.51 4.42
C HIS A 277 20.84 -3.39 3.04
N PRO A 278 22.14 -3.67 2.88
CA PRO A 278 22.72 -3.99 1.59
C PRO A 278 21.95 -5.15 0.92
N ALA A 279 21.51 -4.98 -0.33
CA ALA A 279 20.74 -6.01 -1.04
C ALA A 279 21.52 -7.32 -1.17
N MET A 280 22.84 -7.22 -1.40
CA MET A 280 23.74 -8.39 -1.47
C MET A 280 23.69 -9.23 -0.19
N LEU A 281 23.68 -8.60 0.98
CA LEU A 281 23.59 -9.31 2.26
C LEU A 281 22.28 -10.08 2.38
N ILE A 282 21.16 -9.48 2.00
CA ILE A 282 19.85 -10.15 2.02
C ILE A 282 19.83 -11.30 1.00
N ASP A 283 20.38 -11.11 -0.20
CA ASP A 283 20.53 -12.18 -1.19
C ASP A 283 21.38 -13.35 -0.66
N GLN A 284 22.48 -13.06 0.02
CA GLN A 284 23.35 -14.09 0.62
C GLN A 284 22.62 -14.90 1.70
N ILE A 285 21.87 -14.22 2.56
CA ILE A 285 21.13 -14.85 3.65
C ILE A 285 20.02 -15.74 3.09
N GLN A 286 19.17 -15.19 2.20
CA GLN A 286 17.97 -15.88 1.73
C GLN A 286 18.26 -16.98 0.71
N TYR A 287 19.32 -16.80 -0.09
CA TYR A 287 19.72 -17.80 -1.09
C TYR A 287 20.87 -18.71 -0.62
N HIS A 288 21.30 -18.58 0.63
CA HIS A 288 22.37 -19.41 1.23
C HIS A 288 23.65 -19.48 0.36
N ASN A 289 23.95 -18.37 -0.30
CA ASN A 289 25.05 -18.28 -1.26
C ASN A 289 25.90 -17.03 -1.02
N LYS A 290 27.21 -17.21 -0.73
CA LYS A 290 28.14 -16.10 -0.53
C LYS A 290 28.25 -15.11 -1.71
N ASN A 291 27.89 -15.55 -2.92
CA ASN A 291 27.87 -14.72 -4.13
C ASN A 291 26.52 -14.06 -4.38
N GLY A 292 25.56 -14.16 -3.43
CA GLY A 292 24.20 -13.62 -3.55
C GLY A 292 23.35 -14.37 -4.58
N ARG A 293 22.43 -13.65 -5.24
CA ARG A 293 21.40 -14.22 -6.14
C ARG A 293 21.93 -14.70 -7.51
N GLY A 294 23.09 -14.26 -7.94
CA GLY A 294 23.61 -14.56 -9.27
C GLY A 294 22.77 -13.92 -10.39
N LYS A 295 22.78 -14.54 -11.59
CA LYS A 295 22.19 -13.98 -12.82
C LYS A 295 20.69 -14.26 -12.97
N TYR A 296 20.18 -15.36 -12.42
CA TYR A 296 18.88 -15.91 -12.77
C TYR A 296 17.80 -15.81 -11.67
N LEU A 297 18.20 -15.37 -10.48
CA LEU A 297 17.27 -15.17 -9.37
C LEU A 297 16.95 -13.68 -9.20
N PRO A 298 15.70 -13.34 -8.80
CA PRO A 298 15.34 -11.96 -8.45
C PRO A 298 16.02 -11.52 -7.15
N ALA A 299 15.92 -10.25 -6.81
CA ALA A 299 16.27 -9.77 -5.48
C ALA A 299 15.49 -10.54 -4.40
N ALA A 300 16.21 -10.96 -3.37
CA ALA A 300 15.65 -11.83 -2.34
C ALA A 300 14.63 -11.10 -1.45
N GLU A 301 13.56 -11.79 -1.14
CA GLU A 301 12.52 -11.34 -0.22
C GLU A 301 12.64 -12.05 1.13
N TYR A 302 12.23 -11.37 2.20
CA TYR A 302 12.03 -12.00 3.50
C TYR A 302 10.69 -11.59 4.11
N SER A 303 10.19 -12.42 5.01
CA SER A 303 9.01 -12.13 5.82
C SER A 303 9.29 -12.66 7.23
N PHE A 304 9.38 -11.75 8.18
CA PHE A 304 9.61 -12.05 9.59
C PHE A 304 8.39 -11.75 10.43
N VAL A 305 8.15 -12.57 11.42
CA VAL A 305 7.12 -12.35 12.45
C VAL A 305 7.55 -13.02 13.74
N THR A 306 7.35 -12.34 14.85
CA THR A 306 7.54 -12.89 16.19
C THR A 306 6.59 -12.23 17.17
N GLN A 307 6.52 -12.75 18.39
CA GLN A 307 5.82 -12.13 19.51
C GLN A 307 6.82 -11.55 20.49
N ALA A 308 6.58 -10.33 20.94
CA ALA A 308 7.37 -9.66 21.96
C ALA A 308 6.42 -8.97 22.95
N GLU A 309 6.46 -9.36 24.22
CA GLU A 309 5.62 -8.81 25.28
C GLU A 309 4.12 -8.72 24.90
N GLY A 310 3.59 -9.83 24.35
CA GLY A 310 2.17 -9.96 24.03
C GLY A 310 1.71 -9.22 22.76
N ARG A 311 2.62 -8.64 21.96
CA ARG A 311 2.32 -7.98 20.69
C ARG A 311 3.15 -8.55 19.55
N GLY A 312 2.55 -8.56 18.35
CA GLY A 312 3.24 -8.95 17.13
C GLY A 312 4.34 -7.95 16.74
N VAL A 313 5.53 -8.46 16.40
CA VAL A 313 6.60 -7.71 15.76
C VAL A 313 6.89 -8.37 14.43
N TYR A 314 6.81 -7.60 13.33
CA TYR A 314 6.91 -8.19 12.01
C TYR A 314 7.47 -7.26 10.94
N SER A 315 7.96 -7.87 9.85
CA SER A 315 8.32 -7.15 8.64
C SER A 315 7.07 -6.76 7.86
N PHE A 316 7.00 -5.50 7.45
CA PHE A 316 5.91 -4.94 6.68
C PHE A 316 6.41 -4.38 5.36
N CYS A 317 5.68 -4.64 4.27
CA CYS A 317 5.98 -4.09 2.95
C CYS A 317 7.48 -4.12 2.60
N MET A 318 8.11 -5.32 2.65
CA MET A 318 9.51 -5.50 2.26
C MET A 318 9.68 -5.17 0.78
N CYS A 319 10.65 -4.30 0.45
CA CYS A 319 10.98 -3.80 -0.88
C CYS A 319 12.38 -4.30 -1.29
N PRO A 320 12.46 -5.48 -1.94
CA PRO A 320 13.73 -6.05 -2.36
C PRO A 320 14.34 -5.23 -3.49
N GLY A 321 15.64 -5.01 -3.45
CA GLY A 321 16.34 -4.20 -4.45
C GLY A 321 15.69 -2.83 -4.67
N GLY A 322 15.25 -2.20 -3.58
CA GLY A 322 14.47 -0.97 -3.58
C GLY A 322 15.16 0.18 -2.84
N PHE A 323 14.41 1.20 -2.53
CA PHE A 323 14.87 2.39 -1.82
C PHE A 323 13.77 2.97 -0.91
N ILE A 324 14.21 3.75 0.06
CA ILE A 324 13.34 4.41 1.03
C ILE A 324 12.99 5.80 0.53
N VAL A 325 11.73 6.20 0.73
CA VAL A 325 11.17 7.47 0.26
C VAL A 325 10.54 8.25 1.41
N PRO A 326 10.53 9.60 1.34
CA PRO A 326 9.81 10.45 2.29
C PRO A 326 8.32 10.41 1.96
N ALA A 327 7.51 9.90 2.88
CA ALA A 327 6.07 9.68 2.68
C ALA A 327 5.19 10.61 3.53
N ALA A 328 5.72 11.72 4.01
CA ALA A 328 4.97 12.74 4.72
C ALA A 328 3.85 13.33 3.85
N SER A 329 2.71 13.64 4.47
CA SER A 329 1.57 14.31 3.82
C SER A 329 1.31 15.72 4.38
N GLY A 330 2.15 16.18 5.29
CA GLY A 330 2.11 17.52 5.88
C GLY A 330 3.53 18.05 6.18
N PRO A 331 3.69 19.36 6.40
CA PRO A 331 4.99 20.00 6.51
C PRO A 331 5.78 19.61 7.77
N GLU A 332 5.11 19.41 8.89
CA GLU A 332 5.73 19.09 10.19
C GLU A 332 5.72 17.60 10.52
N GLN A 333 5.94 16.78 9.51
CA GLN A 333 5.93 15.33 9.63
C GLN A 333 7.15 14.73 8.93
N VAL A 334 7.73 13.69 9.51
CA VAL A 334 8.63 12.78 8.81
C VAL A 334 8.04 11.38 8.87
N VAL A 335 7.74 10.85 7.71
CA VAL A 335 7.25 9.49 7.51
C VAL A 335 8.08 8.86 6.41
N VAL A 336 8.48 7.62 6.61
CA VAL A 336 9.27 6.88 5.62
C VAL A 336 8.49 5.68 5.11
N ASN A 337 8.66 5.39 3.83
CA ASN A 337 8.11 4.20 3.19
C ASN A 337 9.15 3.65 2.20
N GLY A 338 8.87 2.51 1.58
CA GLY A 338 9.75 1.90 0.61
C GLY A 338 9.09 1.72 -0.74
N MET A 339 9.90 1.72 -1.79
CA MET A 339 9.49 1.35 -3.13
C MET A 339 10.59 0.59 -3.85
N SER A 340 10.24 -0.14 -4.93
CA SER A 340 11.20 -0.81 -5.78
C SER A 340 10.85 -0.58 -7.25
N PRO A 341 11.87 -0.43 -8.12
CA PRO A 341 11.68 -0.48 -9.56
C PRO A 341 11.31 -1.90 -10.01
N SER A 342 10.77 -2.03 -11.19
CA SER A 342 10.34 -3.33 -11.73
C SER A 342 11.46 -4.38 -11.82
N ASN A 343 12.70 -3.94 -11.99
CA ASN A 343 13.89 -4.82 -12.04
C ASN A 343 14.48 -5.13 -10.66
N ARG A 344 14.02 -4.43 -9.58
CA ARG A 344 14.54 -4.61 -8.21
C ARG A 344 16.07 -4.60 -8.14
N GLY A 345 16.68 -3.65 -8.86
CA GLY A 345 18.12 -3.58 -9.12
C GLY A 345 18.91 -2.63 -8.22
N SER A 346 18.31 -2.04 -7.19
CA SER A 346 19.02 -1.21 -6.22
C SER A 346 20.03 -2.02 -5.41
N ARG A 347 21.05 -1.36 -4.91
CA ARG A 347 22.03 -1.96 -3.98
C ARG A 347 21.51 -2.10 -2.55
N TRP A 348 20.29 -1.66 -2.27
CA TRP A 348 19.63 -1.81 -0.98
C TRP A 348 18.37 -2.66 -1.07
N SER A 349 18.00 -3.23 0.05
CA SER A 349 16.70 -3.84 0.31
C SER A 349 16.16 -3.31 1.62
N ASN A 350 14.89 -2.99 1.67
CA ASN A 350 14.32 -2.39 2.88
C ASN A 350 12.95 -2.96 3.23
N SER A 351 12.55 -2.80 4.49
CA SER A 351 11.25 -3.24 5.00
C SER A 351 10.83 -2.37 6.18
N GLY A 352 9.56 -2.11 6.31
CA GLY A 352 9.01 -1.69 7.60
C GLY A 352 9.24 -2.79 8.64
N MET A 353 9.68 -2.42 9.82
CA MET A 353 9.79 -3.30 10.99
C MET A 353 8.93 -2.69 12.08
N VAL A 354 7.80 -3.32 12.35
CA VAL A 354 6.71 -2.69 13.07
C VAL A 354 6.20 -3.54 14.22
N VAL A 355 5.64 -2.86 15.22
CA VAL A 355 4.99 -3.43 16.41
C VAL A 355 3.49 -3.23 16.26
N GLU A 356 2.72 -4.28 16.49
CA GLU A 356 1.27 -4.21 16.58
C GLU A 356 0.85 -3.37 17.79
N ILE A 357 -0.09 -2.45 17.58
CA ILE A 357 -0.67 -1.56 18.59
C ILE A 357 -2.18 -1.65 18.49
N GLN A 358 -2.82 -1.99 19.60
CA GLN A 358 -4.26 -1.97 19.72
C GLN A 358 -4.73 -0.64 20.32
N PRO A 359 -5.97 -0.18 20.05
CA PRO A 359 -6.50 1.05 20.62
C PRO A 359 -6.39 1.10 22.16
N GLU A 360 -6.58 -0.03 22.82
CA GLU A 360 -6.51 -0.18 24.29
C GLU A 360 -5.12 0.12 24.85
N ASP A 361 -4.06 -0.17 24.10
CA ASP A 361 -2.67 0.13 24.50
C ASP A 361 -2.44 1.64 24.61
N LEU A 362 -3.15 2.40 23.78
CA LEU A 362 -3.06 3.87 23.74
C LEU A 362 -4.02 4.56 24.72
N ILE A 363 -5.20 3.99 24.96
CA ILE A 363 -6.23 4.57 25.83
C ILE A 363 -5.92 4.28 27.30
N ASN A 364 -5.45 3.07 27.64
CA ASN A 364 -5.29 2.59 29.00
C ASN A 364 -3.90 2.78 29.61
N GLY A 365 -2.95 3.42 28.92
CA GLY A 365 -1.79 3.91 29.62
C GLY A 365 -0.39 3.51 29.20
N GLU A 366 -0.16 2.79 28.10
CA GLU A 366 1.22 2.64 27.57
C GLU A 366 1.69 3.95 26.90
N TRP A 367 0.74 4.77 26.46
CA TRP A 367 0.99 6.10 25.91
C TRP A 367 0.05 7.12 26.53
N LYS A 368 0.61 8.17 27.10
CA LYS A 368 -0.15 9.33 27.60
C LYS A 368 0.19 10.52 26.74
N MET A 369 -0.82 11.24 26.33
CA MET A 369 -0.63 12.59 25.80
C MET A 369 -0.14 13.48 26.95
N GLU A 370 1.17 13.68 27.03
CA GLU A 370 1.77 14.41 28.17
C GLU A 370 1.50 15.90 28.16
N ASN A 371 1.05 16.48 27.03
CA ASN A 371 0.86 17.92 26.91
C ASN A 371 -0.60 18.29 26.69
N GLY A 372 -1.19 18.99 27.66
CA GLY A 372 -2.52 19.59 27.54
C GLY A 372 -2.70 20.49 26.32
N GLU A 373 -1.61 21.10 25.81
CA GLU A 373 -1.58 21.91 24.58
C GLU A 373 -1.99 21.09 23.35
N TRP A 374 -1.53 19.84 23.24
CA TRP A 374 -1.85 19.01 22.09
C TRP A 374 -3.32 18.56 22.09
N ALA A 375 -3.87 18.21 23.25
CA ALA A 375 -5.29 17.91 23.40
C ALA A 375 -6.16 19.13 23.06
N ALA A 376 -5.73 20.33 23.45
CA ALA A 376 -6.39 21.58 23.09
C ALA A 376 -6.39 21.79 21.57
N GLN A 377 -5.26 21.58 20.90
CA GLN A 377 -5.15 21.69 19.45
C GLN A 377 -6.08 20.69 18.70
N GLN A 378 -6.21 19.45 19.18
CA GLN A 378 -7.15 18.49 18.59
C GLN A 378 -8.61 18.93 18.78
N ASN A 379 -8.96 19.45 19.94
CA ASN A 379 -10.29 20.02 20.18
C ASN A 379 -10.56 21.22 19.26
N GLU A 380 -9.59 22.12 19.07
CA GLU A 380 -9.71 23.26 18.14
C GLU A 380 -9.97 22.80 16.71
N GLN A 381 -9.30 21.76 16.24
CA GLN A 381 -9.53 21.20 14.90
C GLN A 381 -10.95 20.64 14.74
N LEU A 382 -11.48 19.93 15.73
CA LEU A 382 -12.84 19.41 15.70
C LEU A 382 -13.89 20.54 15.78
N LEU A 383 -13.66 21.54 16.64
CA LEU A 383 -14.53 22.70 16.78
C LEU A 383 -14.51 23.63 15.55
N ALA A 384 -13.39 23.69 14.83
CA ALA A 384 -13.33 24.38 13.54
C ALA A 384 -14.22 23.75 12.47
N ILE A 385 -14.41 22.41 12.54
CA ILE A 385 -15.32 21.67 11.65
C ILE A 385 -16.79 21.81 12.12
N ASN A 386 -17.04 21.62 13.43
CA ASN A 386 -18.36 21.71 14.01
C ASN A 386 -18.32 22.46 15.36
N PRO A 387 -18.63 23.77 15.37
CA PRO A 387 -18.57 24.60 16.59
C PRO A 387 -19.60 24.22 17.67
N LEU A 388 -20.58 23.38 17.35
CA LEU A 388 -21.65 22.99 18.27
C LEU A 388 -21.31 21.77 19.13
N LEU A 389 -20.11 21.20 18.99
CA LEU A 389 -19.69 20.04 19.77
C LEU A 389 -19.58 20.37 21.25
N SER A 390 -20.22 19.58 22.08
CA SER A 390 -20.08 19.65 23.55
C SER A 390 -18.77 19.00 24.03
N ASN A 391 -18.33 19.33 25.24
CA ASN A 391 -17.15 18.72 25.86
C ASN A 391 -17.23 17.19 25.95
N SER A 392 -18.40 16.62 26.21
CA SER A 392 -18.59 15.16 26.24
C SER A 392 -18.45 14.52 24.85
N GLN A 393 -18.92 15.18 23.81
CA GLN A 393 -18.72 14.74 22.43
C GLN A 393 -17.24 14.83 22.04
N LEU A 394 -16.56 15.92 22.33
CA LEU A 394 -15.12 16.07 22.09
C LEU A 394 -14.31 14.95 22.76
N LEU A 395 -14.62 14.59 24.00
CA LEU A 395 -13.96 13.49 24.70
C LEU A 395 -14.17 12.15 23.98
N THR A 396 -15.39 11.86 23.55
CA THR A 396 -15.72 10.63 22.80
C THR A 396 -14.99 10.58 21.48
N LEU A 397 -15.01 11.66 20.70
CA LEU A 397 -14.37 11.75 19.39
C LEU A 397 -12.84 11.61 19.50
N ASN A 398 -12.22 12.26 20.49
CA ASN A 398 -10.79 12.10 20.73
C ASN A 398 -10.42 10.65 21.09
N THR A 399 -11.27 9.94 21.83
CA THR A 399 -11.06 8.51 22.10
C THR A 399 -11.13 7.67 20.82
N GLN A 400 -12.07 7.94 19.92
CA GLN A 400 -12.17 7.27 18.62
C GLN A 400 -10.98 7.57 17.69
N LEU A 401 -10.40 8.77 17.80
CA LEU A 401 -9.27 9.24 17.00
C LEU A 401 -7.91 8.99 17.65
N THR A 402 -7.84 8.36 18.82
CA THR A 402 -6.57 8.14 19.55
C THR A 402 -5.47 7.49 18.70
N PRO A 403 -5.70 6.43 17.91
CA PRO A 403 -4.64 5.87 17.06
C PRO A 403 -4.16 6.83 15.96
N LEU A 404 -5.03 7.70 15.45
CA LEU A 404 -4.67 8.74 14.49
C LEU A 404 -3.80 9.80 15.17
N HIS A 405 -4.17 10.24 16.35
CA HIS A 405 -3.41 11.21 17.14
C HIS A 405 -2.02 10.67 17.48
N PHE A 406 -1.93 9.40 17.86
CA PHE A 406 -0.66 8.74 18.12
C PHE A 406 0.26 8.74 16.90
N GLN A 407 -0.27 8.44 15.71
CA GLN A 407 0.51 8.52 14.47
C GLN A 407 1.05 9.93 14.23
N GLU A 408 0.21 10.94 14.39
CA GLU A 408 0.58 12.35 14.15
C GLU A 408 1.67 12.81 15.10
N GLU A 409 1.54 12.49 16.38
CA GLU A 409 2.54 12.86 17.38
C GLU A 409 3.89 12.20 17.10
N LEU A 410 3.89 10.90 16.78
CA LEU A 410 5.14 10.20 16.48
C LEU A 410 5.80 10.72 15.19
N GLU A 411 5.02 11.07 14.17
CA GLU A 411 5.50 11.68 12.92
C GLU A 411 6.08 13.08 13.18
N ARG A 412 5.46 13.86 14.07
CA ARG A 412 5.95 15.17 14.48
C ARG A 412 7.23 15.07 15.32
N GLN A 413 7.29 14.14 16.28
CA GLN A 413 8.51 13.87 17.04
C GLN A 413 9.66 13.47 16.11
N CYS A 414 9.38 12.64 15.11
CA CYS A 414 10.34 12.27 14.09
C CYS A 414 10.86 13.49 13.31
N TRP A 415 9.98 14.43 12.95
CA TRP A 415 10.35 15.68 12.28
C TRP A 415 11.23 16.58 13.16
N LEU A 416 10.92 16.69 14.45
CA LEU A 416 11.75 17.42 15.41
C LEU A 416 13.16 16.81 15.51
N GLN A 417 13.25 15.49 15.64
CA GLN A 417 14.51 14.76 15.70
C GLN A 417 15.27 14.80 14.36
N GLY A 418 14.57 14.97 13.25
CA GLY A 418 15.13 15.17 11.90
C GLY A 418 15.59 16.60 11.61
N GLY A 419 15.62 17.48 12.63
CA GLY A 419 16.07 18.86 12.48
C GLY A 419 15.04 19.78 11.81
N ARG A 420 13.76 19.46 11.95
CA ARG A 420 12.61 20.21 11.39
C ARG A 420 12.65 20.29 9.85
N ARG A 421 13.08 19.21 9.24
CA ARG A 421 13.16 19.03 7.78
C ARG A 421 12.71 17.62 7.43
N GLN A 422 12.77 17.26 6.14
CA GLN A 422 12.51 15.88 5.70
C GLN A 422 13.71 14.94 5.88
N THR A 423 14.81 15.42 6.50
CA THR A 423 15.89 14.57 6.98
C THR A 423 15.34 13.61 8.04
N ALA A 424 15.63 12.33 7.94
CA ALA A 424 15.07 11.34 8.85
C ALA A 424 16.05 10.99 9.98
N PRO A 425 15.59 10.87 11.23
CA PRO A 425 16.38 10.35 12.33
C PRO A 425 16.67 8.88 12.10
N ALA A 426 17.91 8.46 12.32
CA ALA A 426 18.38 7.12 12.02
C ALA A 426 19.38 6.59 13.04
N GLN A 427 19.46 5.26 13.14
CA GLN A 427 20.37 4.55 14.04
C GLN A 427 20.77 3.22 13.42
N ARG A 428 22.00 2.76 13.65
CA ARG A 428 22.41 1.41 13.25
C ARG A 428 21.60 0.37 14.03
N MET A 429 21.18 -0.69 13.35
CA MET A 429 20.33 -1.74 13.93
C MET A 429 20.97 -2.38 15.18
N LEU A 430 22.26 -2.66 15.14
CA LEU A 430 22.96 -3.29 16.26
C LEU A 430 23.14 -2.33 17.44
N ASP A 431 23.39 -1.03 17.18
CA ASP A 431 23.49 -0.02 18.24
C ASP A 431 22.13 0.20 18.93
N PHE A 432 21.05 0.19 18.17
CA PHE A 432 19.69 0.26 18.71
C PHE A 432 19.42 -0.89 19.70
N THR A 433 19.72 -2.13 19.31
CA THR A 433 19.52 -3.30 20.19
C THR A 433 20.40 -3.28 21.44
N ARG A 434 21.51 -2.55 21.40
CA ARG A 434 22.45 -2.36 22.51
C ARG A 434 22.21 -1.05 23.28
N GLN A 435 21.19 -0.29 22.91
CA GLN A 435 20.88 1.02 23.50
C GLN A 435 22.07 2.02 23.45
N LYS A 436 22.78 2.04 22.32
CA LYS A 436 23.93 2.91 22.08
C LYS A 436 23.64 3.88 20.94
N LEU A 437 24.14 5.11 21.08
CA LEU A 437 24.12 6.07 19.99
C LEU A 437 25.03 5.61 18.85
N SER A 438 24.58 5.75 17.60
CA SER A 438 25.44 5.55 16.43
C SER A 438 26.20 6.83 16.13
N TYR A 439 27.52 6.77 16.17
CA TYR A 439 28.36 7.95 15.87
C TYR A 439 28.47 8.22 14.37
N ASP A 440 28.27 7.20 13.55
CA ASP A 440 28.21 7.24 12.10
C ASP A 440 27.05 6.38 11.59
N LEU A 441 26.62 6.62 10.37
CA LEU A 441 25.57 5.87 9.70
C LEU A 441 26.10 5.27 8.40
N PRO A 442 25.61 4.07 8.00
CA PRO A 442 25.93 3.54 6.68
C PRO A 442 25.29 4.41 5.59
N GLU A 443 25.79 4.28 4.36
CA GLU A 443 25.10 4.84 3.20
C GLU A 443 23.66 4.31 3.12
N SER A 444 22.74 5.17 2.70
CA SER A 444 21.32 4.87 2.60
C SER A 444 20.74 5.34 1.27
N SER A 445 19.66 4.70 0.88
CA SER A 445 18.87 5.12 -0.28
C SER A 445 17.95 6.32 -0.01
N TYR A 446 17.79 6.76 1.24
CA TYR A 446 16.91 7.85 1.61
C TYR A 446 17.47 9.20 1.17
N SER A 447 16.92 9.75 0.08
CA SER A 447 17.48 10.93 -0.60
C SER A 447 17.43 12.24 0.18
N PRO A 448 16.46 12.51 1.09
CA PRO A 448 16.49 13.74 1.90
C PRO A 448 17.61 13.78 2.93
N GLY A 449 18.30 12.66 3.16
CA GLY A 449 19.40 12.54 4.11
C GLY A 449 18.98 12.01 5.48
N LEU A 450 19.97 11.50 6.20
CA LEU A 450 19.83 10.94 7.54
C LEU A 450 20.55 11.79 8.57
N ILE A 451 20.03 11.79 9.79
CA ILE A 451 20.69 12.34 10.97
C ILE A 451 20.76 11.27 12.05
N SER A 452 21.95 11.09 12.66
CA SER A 452 22.07 10.15 13.77
C SER A 452 21.22 10.61 14.96
N SER A 453 20.38 9.70 15.44
CA SER A 453 19.45 10.00 16.54
C SER A 453 19.22 8.71 17.35
N PRO A 454 19.13 8.82 18.70
CA PRO A 454 18.93 7.65 19.56
C PRO A 454 17.46 7.20 19.53
N LEU A 455 17.05 6.50 18.46
CA LEU A 455 15.67 6.00 18.29
C LEU A 455 15.20 5.20 19.51
N HIS A 456 16.09 4.42 20.13
CA HIS A 456 15.80 3.64 21.34
C HIS A 456 15.46 4.49 22.56
N PHE A 457 15.76 5.77 22.55
CA PHE A 457 15.55 6.68 23.67
C PHE A 457 14.26 7.50 23.54
N TRP A 458 13.99 8.07 22.34
CA TRP A 458 12.84 8.96 22.19
C TRP A 458 11.58 8.29 21.63
N MET A 459 11.72 7.13 20.97
CA MET A 459 10.54 6.34 20.60
C MET A 459 9.86 5.80 21.88
N PRO A 460 8.54 5.68 21.89
CA PRO A 460 7.83 5.09 23.03
C PRO A 460 8.44 3.74 23.45
N ASP A 461 8.68 3.55 24.74
CA ASP A 461 9.38 2.40 25.30
C ASP A 461 8.74 1.06 24.87
N PHE A 462 7.43 0.99 24.84
CA PHE A 462 6.71 -0.21 24.43
C PHE A 462 6.94 -0.57 22.95
N ILE A 463 7.30 0.40 22.08
CA ILE A 463 7.69 0.15 20.70
C ILE A 463 9.17 -0.22 20.62
N SER A 464 10.05 0.61 21.19
CA SER A 464 11.50 0.44 21.10
C SER A 464 11.96 -0.90 21.70
N LYS A 465 11.42 -1.28 22.84
CA LYS A 465 11.72 -2.53 23.51
C LYS A 465 11.25 -3.75 22.70
N ARG A 466 10.02 -3.72 22.19
CA ARG A 466 9.47 -4.82 21.36
C ARG A 466 10.22 -4.97 20.05
N LEU A 467 10.59 -3.85 19.38
CA LEU A 467 11.45 -3.89 18.19
C LEU A 467 12.81 -4.52 18.50
N SER A 468 13.45 -4.12 19.60
CA SER A 468 14.75 -4.67 20.02
C SER A 468 14.68 -6.19 20.24
N LEU A 469 13.66 -6.68 20.95
CA LEU A 469 13.42 -8.12 21.14
C LEU A 469 13.16 -8.83 19.81
N GLY A 470 12.36 -8.23 18.92
CA GLY A 470 12.10 -8.76 17.59
C GLY A 470 13.36 -8.91 16.77
N PHE A 471 14.20 -7.87 16.72
CA PHE A 471 15.48 -7.92 15.98
C PHE A 471 16.45 -8.98 16.51
N GLN A 472 16.54 -9.15 17.81
CA GLN A 472 17.32 -10.22 18.40
C GLN A 472 16.81 -11.60 17.98
N GLN A 473 15.49 -11.80 17.97
CA GLN A 473 14.87 -13.05 17.54
C GLN A 473 15.11 -13.30 16.02
N PHE A 474 14.96 -12.28 15.19
CA PHE A 474 15.21 -12.40 13.74
C PHE A 474 16.69 -12.68 13.45
N GLY A 475 17.62 -12.09 14.22
CA GLY A 475 19.05 -12.37 14.12
C GLY A 475 19.41 -13.81 14.50
N ARG A 476 18.67 -14.44 15.43
CA ARG A 476 18.85 -15.86 15.79
C ARG A 476 18.33 -16.81 14.73
N THR A 477 17.18 -16.49 14.12
CA THR A 477 16.53 -17.33 13.09
C THR A 477 17.11 -17.12 11.70
N SER A 478 17.67 -15.94 11.43
CA SER A 478 18.26 -15.55 10.16
C SER A 478 19.65 -14.98 10.38
N HIS A 479 20.64 -15.87 10.37
CA HIS A 479 22.01 -15.52 10.72
C HIS A 479 22.60 -14.45 9.79
N GLY A 480 23.18 -13.39 10.36
CA GLY A 480 23.70 -12.23 9.63
C GLY A 480 22.69 -11.09 9.44
N PHE A 481 21.38 -11.29 9.73
CA PHE A 481 20.37 -10.25 9.59
C PHE A 481 20.55 -9.10 10.60
N LEU A 482 20.85 -9.42 11.86
CA LEU A 482 21.17 -8.44 12.90
C LEU A 482 22.63 -8.01 12.72
N THR A 483 22.85 -6.81 12.18
CA THR A 483 24.16 -6.33 11.75
C THR A 483 24.32 -4.82 11.91
N ASN A 484 25.56 -4.33 11.96
CA ASN A 484 25.92 -2.91 11.90
C ASN A 484 25.82 -2.30 10.49
N GLU A 485 25.71 -3.14 9.46
CA GLU A 485 25.51 -2.66 8.08
C GLU A 485 24.06 -2.22 7.81
N ALA A 486 23.14 -2.59 8.70
CA ALA A 486 21.74 -2.20 8.60
C ALA A 486 21.48 -0.88 9.34
N VAL A 487 20.67 -0.02 8.71
CA VAL A 487 20.22 1.24 9.29
C VAL A 487 18.71 1.25 9.49
N MET A 488 18.29 1.68 10.66
CA MET A 488 16.91 1.96 11.04
C MET A 488 16.63 3.43 10.80
N ILE A 489 15.52 3.72 10.14
CA ILE A 489 15.11 5.08 9.77
C ILE A 489 13.71 5.35 10.32
N GLY A 490 13.54 6.39 11.12
CA GLY A 490 12.26 6.81 11.67
C GLY A 490 11.44 7.58 10.63
N VAL A 491 10.14 7.44 10.60
CA VAL A 491 9.27 6.50 11.28
C VAL A 491 8.30 5.87 10.28
N GLU A 492 8.00 4.60 10.41
CA GLU A 492 6.98 3.89 9.64
C GLU A 492 5.69 3.83 10.49
N THR A 493 4.71 4.70 10.22
CA THR A 493 3.47 4.80 10.99
C THR A 493 2.23 4.42 10.18
N ARG A 494 2.32 4.46 8.85
CA ARG A 494 1.16 4.39 7.96
C ARG A 494 0.98 3.01 7.34
N THR A 495 1.05 1.97 8.17
CA THR A 495 0.87 0.58 7.74
C THR A 495 -0.58 0.22 7.45
N SER A 496 -1.52 0.91 8.09
CA SER A 496 -2.97 0.75 7.91
C SER A 496 -3.73 1.97 8.41
N SER A 497 -5.03 2.03 8.10
CA SER A 497 -5.92 3.06 8.64
C SER A 497 -5.97 3.02 10.16
N PRO A 498 -5.85 4.17 10.85
CA PRO A 498 -6.00 4.27 12.31
C PRO A 498 -7.45 4.22 12.77
N VAL A 499 -8.39 4.34 11.84
CA VAL A 499 -9.84 4.28 12.09
C VAL A 499 -10.51 3.35 11.10
N ARG A 500 -11.71 2.89 11.45
CA ARG A 500 -12.63 2.22 10.53
C ARG A 500 -13.87 3.10 10.36
N ILE A 501 -14.26 3.34 9.10
CA ILE A 501 -15.54 3.96 8.77
C ILE A 501 -16.56 2.82 8.71
N VAL A 502 -17.49 2.78 9.68
CA VAL A 502 -18.33 1.60 9.90
C VAL A 502 -19.34 1.43 8.77
N ARG A 503 -19.36 0.24 8.18
CA ARG A 503 -20.31 -0.11 7.11
C ARG A 503 -20.98 -1.46 7.38
N ASP A 504 -22.18 -1.64 6.87
CA ASP A 504 -22.86 -2.92 6.87
C ASP A 504 -22.12 -3.95 6.02
N LYS A 505 -22.12 -5.20 6.42
CA LYS A 505 -21.32 -6.27 5.78
C LYS A 505 -21.91 -6.76 4.46
N GLU A 506 -23.22 -6.64 4.29
CA GLU A 506 -23.95 -7.13 3.11
C GLU A 506 -24.14 -6.02 2.09
N THR A 507 -24.70 -4.90 2.53
CA THR A 507 -24.99 -3.76 1.65
C THR A 507 -23.79 -2.87 1.37
N LEU A 508 -22.71 -2.98 2.17
CA LEU A 508 -21.52 -2.13 2.17
C LEU A 508 -21.82 -0.63 2.36
N GLN A 509 -23.05 -0.26 2.65
CA GLN A 509 -23.42 1.11 3.00
C GLN A 509 -22.95 1.43 4.42
N HIS A 510 -22.69 2.71 4.66
CA HIS A 510 -22.45 3.20 6.02
C HIS A 510 -23.65 2.92 6.90
N VAL A 511 -23.42 2.51 8.17
CA VAL A 511 -24.49 2.01 9.07
C VAL A 511 -25.57 3.02 9.39
N THR A 512 -25.29 4.33 9.33
CA THR A 512 -26.26 5.39 9.65
C THR A 512 -26.54 6.34 8.47
N VAL A 513 -25.78 6.26 7.38
CA VAL A 513 -25.93 7.16 6.22
C VAL A 513 -26.13 6.32 4.96
N ARG A 514 -27.35 6.30 4.45
CA ARG A 514 -27.69 5.59 3.21
C ARG A 514 -27.02 6.24 2.00
N GLY A 515 -26.64 5.43 1.01
CA GLY A 515 -25.99 5.91 -0.22
C GLY A 515 -24.51 6.31 -0.05
N LEU A 516 -23.94 6.17 1.15
CA LEU A 516 -22.51 6.32 1.43
C LEU A 516 -21.84 4.94 1.53
N PHE A 517 -20.81 4.70 0.71
CA PHE A 517 -20.09 3.42 0.62
C PHE A 517 -18.62 3.61 1.00
N PRO A 518 -18.25 3.41 2.28
CA PRO A 518 -16.86 3.45 2.72
C PRO A 518 -16.05 2.35 2.03
N CYS A 519 -14.95 2.71 1.36
CA CYS A 519 -14.21 1.83 0.46
C CYS A 519 -12.72 1.78 0.75
N GLY A 520 -12.16 0.60 0.63
CA GLY A 520 -10.74 0.36 0.55
C GLY A 520 -9.97 0.51 1.86
N GLU A 521 -8.73 0.92 1.73
CA GLU A 521 -7.79 1.00 2.86
C GLU A 521 -8.13 2.12 3.82
N GLY A 522 -8.56 3.27 3.30
CA GLY A 522 -8.98 4.41 4.12
C GLY A 522 -10.19 4.12 5.00
N ALA A 523 -11.12 3.32 4.51
CA ALA A 523 -12.26 2.87 5.30
C ALA A 523 -11.93 1.72 6.28
N GLY A 524 -10.71 1.18 6.24
CA GLY A 524 -10.24 0.11 7.14
C GLY A 524 -10.59 -1.32 6.67
N TYR A 525 -10.90 -1.52 5.39
CA TYR A 525 -11.33 -2.82 4.84
C TYR A 525 -10.35 -3.46 3.86
N ALA A 526 -9.28 -2.77 3.50
CA ALA A 526 -8.20 -3.28 2.66
C ALA A 526 -6.82 -2.98 3.27
N GLY A 527 -5.78 -3.60 2.74
CA GLY A 527 -4.40 -3.40 3.20
C GLY A 527 -3.39 -3.55 2.05
N GLY A 528 -3.71 -3.03 0.86
CA GLY A 528 -2.84 -3.03 -0.31
C GLY A 528 -3.62 -2.93 -1.62
N ILE A 529 -2.89 -2.78 -2.73
CA ILE A 529 -3.42 -2.45 -4.06
C ILE A 529 -4.55 -3.40 -4.49
N VAL A 530 -4.30 -4.71 -4.49
CA VAL A 530 -5.28 -5.70 -4.97
C VAL A 530 -6.51 -5.76 -4.06
N SER A 531 -6.32 -5.78 -2.75
CA SER A 531 -7.44 -5.82 -1.81
C SER A 531 -8.29 -4.54 -1.85
N ALA A 532 -7.68 -3.39 -2.11
CA ALA A 532 -8.39 -2.14 -2.32
C ALA A 532 -9.16 -2.16 -3.66
N GLY A 533 -8.57 -2.70 -4.72
CA GLY A 533 -9.24 -2.88 -6.01
C GLY A 533 -10.46 -3.80 -5.91
N VAL A 534 -10.31 -4.95 -5.25
CA VAL A 534 -11.44 -5.88 -4.97
C VAL A 534 -12.55 -5.20 -4.18
N ASP A 535 -12.19 -4.43 -3.16
CA ASP A 535 -13.19 -3.72 -2.34
C ASP A 535 -13.87 -2.61 -3.14
N GLY A 536 -13.14 -1.93 -4.03
CA GLY A 536 -13.69 -0.96 -4.98
C GLY A 536 -14.74 -1.56 -5.91
N GLU A 537 -14.46 -2.72 -6.52
CA GLU A 537 -15.45 -3.42 -7.36
C GLU A 537 -16.69 -3.82 -6.56
N ARG A 538 -16.53 -4.33 -5.34
CA ARG A 538 -17.65 -4.66 -4.46
C ARG A 538 -18.50 -3.46 -4.07
N CYS A 539 -17.87 -2.32 -3.77
CA CYS A 539 -18.60 -1.08 -3.50
C CYS A 539 -19.37 -0.60 -4.73
N ALA A 540 -18.82 -0.73 -5.94
CA ALA A 540 -19.51 -0.40 -7.18
C ALA A 540 -20.75 -1.28 -7.40
N GLU A 541 -20.63 -2.59 -7.16
CA GLU A 541 -21.77 -3.53 -7.21
C GLU A 541 -22.85 -3.18 -6.17
N ALA A 542 -22.44 -2.82 -4.96
CA ALA A 542 -23.34 -2.40 -3.90
C ALA A 542 -24.09 -1.11 -4.24
N VAL A 543 -23.39 -0.13 -4.84
CA VAL A 543 -24.03 1.12 -5.33
C VAL A 543 -25.04 0.82 -6.45
N ALA A 544 -24.70 -0.05 -7.40
CA ALA A 544 -25.61 -0.45 -8.46
C ALA A 544 -26.90 -1.08 -7.90
N ASN A 545 -26.77 -1.96 -6.92
CA ASN A 545 -27.92 -2.53 -6.22
C ASN A 545 -28.75 -1.48 -5.49
N TYR A 546 -28.10 -0.53 -4.84
CA TYR A 546 -28.78 0.58 -4.16
C TYR A 546 -29.59 1.45 -5.13
N ILE A 547 -29.01 1.83 -6.28
CA ILE A 547 -29.70 2.63 -7.31
C ILE A 547 -30.89 1.87 -7.90
N ASN A 548 -30.76 0.57 -8.14
CA ASN A 548 -31.83 -0.27 -8.71
C ASN A 548 -33.02 -0.49 -7.73
N GLN A 549 -32.84 -0.20 -6.44
CA GLN A 549 -33.89 -0.31 -5.42
C GLN A 549 -34.65 1.00 -5.17
N GLN A 550 -34.18 2.11 -5.72
CA GLN A 550 -34.84 3.41 -5.70
C GLN A 550 -35.85 3.54 -6.87
#